data_453f743cba1c12682723699da839d85f
#
_entry.id   453f743cba1c12682723699da839d85f
#
_cell.length_a   1.000
_cell.length_b   1.000
_cell.length_c   1.000
_cell.angle_alpha   90.00
_cell.angle_beta   90.00
_cell.angle_gamma   90.00
#
_symmetry.space_group_name_H-M   'P 1'
#
loop_
_entity.id
_entity.type
_entity.pdbx_description
1 polymer ?
#
loop_
_entity_poly.entity_id
_entity_poly.type
_entity_poly.pdbx_seq_one_letter_code
_entity_poly.pdbx_strand_id
1 'polypeptide(L)'
;MSNNAIPQTGQQREHHEQVEEKQTPRGPLQTSHGVTTIDENVVAKIAGMAAREVPGVYDMGNAVRRAFSALTDRIPNVQTNVAGGIGVQKGETQAAIEVTVVVEYGVSIVEVSNAIRRNIIEQLEMTTGLEVVEVNINVTDVHLPDDDSDNSEAADLK
;
A
#
# COMPACT_ATOMS: atom_id res chain seq x y z
N MET A 1 -43.73 12.78 47.06
CA MET A 1 -43.20 13.36 46.23
C MET A 1 -41.83 12.99 45.88
N SER A 2 -41.49 12.05 45.48
CA SER A 2 -40.25 11.70 45.14
C SER A 2 -40.06 11.35 43.72
N ASN A 3 -39.27 11.94 43.20
CA ASN A 3 -39.14 11.94 41.83
C ASN A 3 -37.82 11.77 41.28
N ASN A 4 -36.99 11.10 41.97
CA ASN A 4 -35.61 11.34 41.76
C ASN A 4 -34.81 10.20 41.22
N ALA A 5 -35.44 9.19 40.69
CA ALA A 5 -34.73 8.01 40.23
C ALA A 5 -34.41 7.97 38.75
N ILE A 6 -34.86 8.97 37.99
CA ILE A 6 -34.86 8.86 36.53
C ILE A 6 -33.59 9.28 35.83
N PRO A 7 -32.73 10.20 36.35
CA PRO A 7 -31.56 10.63 35.59
C PRO A 7 -30.40 9.64 35.47
N GLN A 8 -30.35 8.66 36.32
CA GLN A 8 -29.24 7.71 36.36
C GLN A 8 -29.30 6.63 35.30
N THR A 9 -30.48 6.35 34.78
CA THR A 9 -30.68 5.32 33.77
C THR A 9 -30.14 5.75 32.41
N GLY A 10 -30.15 7.02 32.10
CA GLY A 10 -29.65 7.53 30.82
C GLY A 10 -28.15 7.46 30.70
N GLN A 11 -27.44 7.73 31.76
CA GLN A 11 -25.97 7.67 31.75
C GLN A 11 -25.43 6.24 31.62
N GLN A 12 -26.14 5.28 32.17
CA GLN A 12 -25.76 3.89 32.03
C GLN A 12 -26.00 3.36 30.61
N ARG A 13 -27.02 3.88 29.92
CA ARG A 13 -27.28 3.50 28.53
C ARG A 13 -26.23 4.08 27.58
N GLU A 14 -25.85 5.33 27.79
CA GLU A 14 -24.81 5.94 26.96
C GLU A 14 -23.47 5.24 27.09
N HIS A 15 -23.13 4.80 28.29
CA HIS A 15 -21.89 4.08 28.52
C HIS A 15 -21.91 2.67 27.88
N HIS A 16 -23.07 2.07 27.79
CA HIS A 16 -23.21 0.77 27.16
C HIS A 16 -23.14 0.85 25.62
N GLU A 17 -23.70 1.90 25.05
CA GLU A 17 -23.60 2.14 23.62
C GLU A 17 -22.17 2.42 23.18
N GLN A 18 -21.39 3.14 23.96
CA GLN A 18 -19.98 3.40 23.65
C GLN A 18 -19.10 2.16 23.68
N VAL A 19 -19.43 1.20 24.52
CA VAL A 19 -18.69 -0.07 24.58
C VAL A 19 -19.02 -0.95 23.38
N GLU A 20 -20.27 -0.92 22.89
CA GLU A 20 -20.65 -1.67 21.71
C GLU A 20 -20.01 -1.11 20.42
N GLU A 21 -19.90 0.20 20.29
CA GLU A 21 -19.24 0.82 19.13
C GLU A 21 -17.78 0.40 18.97
N LYS A 22 -17.06 0.16 20.08
CA LYS A 22 -15.68 -0.27 20.05
C LYS A 22 -15.47 -1.70 19.57
N GLN A 23 -16.52 -2.50 19.55
CA GLN A 23 -16.46 -3.89 19.14
C GLN A 23 -16.90 -4.14 17.69
N THR A 24 -17.33 -3.10 16.99
CA THR A 24 -17.76 -3.23 15.60
C THR A 24 -16.55 -3.42 14.68
N PRO A 25 -16.51 -4.50 13.88
CA PRO A 25 -15.42 -4.71 12.94
C PRO A 25 -15.35 -3.58 11.90
N ARG A 26 -14.15 -3.09 11.64
CA ARG A 26 -13.92 -1.99 10.70
C ARG A 26 -13.57 -2.46 9.30
N GLY A 27 -13.30 -3.73 9.12
CA GLY A 27 -12.95 -4.30 7.82
C GLY A 27 -12.74 -5.80 7.92
N PRO A 28 -12.37 -6.47 6.82
CA PRO A 28 -12.26 -7.93 6.78
C PRO A 28 -11.18 -8.50 7.70
N LEU A 29 -10.20 -7.69 8.10
CA LEU A 29 -9.13 -8.12 9.00
C LEU A 29 -9.53 -8.05 10.48
N GLN A 30 -10.67 -7.46 10.79
CA GLN A 30 -11.17 -7.29 12.15
C GLN A 30 -12.50 -8.00 12.29
N THR A 31 -12.50 -9.11 12.99
CA THR A 31 -13.69 -9.93 13.19
C THR A 31 -14.08 -9.96 14.66
N SER A 32 -15.27 -10.46 14.93
CA SER A 32 -15.72 -10.68 16.31
C SER A 32 -14.92 -11.76 17.06
N HIS A 33 -14.17 -12.57 16.34
CA HIS A 33 -13.35 -13.65 16.93
C HIS A 33 -11.86 -13.30 17.01
N GLY A 34 -11.47 -12.16 16.51
CA GLY A 34 -10.08 -11.73 16.57
C GLY A 34 -9.70 -10.77 15.45
N VAL A 35 -8.45 -10.33 15.47
CA VAL A 35 -7.90 -9.36 14.53
C VAL A 35 -6.72 -10.00 13.81
N THR A 36 -6.67 -9.83 12.50
CA THR A 36 -5.49 -10.16 11.69
C THR A 36 -4.70 -8.88 11.45
N THR A 37 -3.41 -8.90 11.79
CA THR A 37 -2.51 -7.78 11.53
C THR A 37 -1.57 -8.15 10.40
N ILE A 38 -1.32 -7.19 9.52
CA ILE A 38 -0.44 -7.36 8.36
C ILE A 38 0.63 -6.28 8.45
N ASP A 39 1.90 -6.70 8.48
CA ASP A 39 3.01 -5.76 8.49
C ASP A 39 3.17 -5.09 7.12
N GLU A 40 3.67 -3.87 7.12
CA GLU A 40 3.97 -3.13 5.89
C GLU A 40 4.95 -3.87 4.98
N ASN A 41 5.81 -4.72 5.53
CA ASN A 41 6.71 -5.57 4.76
C ASN A 41 5.95 -6.57 3.87
N VAL A 42 4.85 -7.12 4.35
CA VAL A 42 3.98 -8.01 3.56
C VAL A 42 3.37 -7.26 2.39
N VAL A 43 2.86 -6.05 2.65
CA VAL A 43 2.30 -5.19 1.62
C VAL A 43 3.35 -4.83 0.57
N ALA A 44 4.56 -4.48 1.02
CA ALA A 44 5.68 -4.14 0.13
C ALA A 44 6.07 -5.31 -0.79
N LYS A 45 6.11 -6.52 -0.28
CA LYS A 45 6.45 -7.71 -1.08
C LYS A 45 5.38 -8.02 -2.12
N ILE A 46 4.12 -7.94 -1.74
CA ILE A 46 3.00 -8.19 -2.69
C ILE A 46 2.99 -7.10 -3.77
N ALA A 47 3.14 -5.84 -3.38
CA ALA A 47 3.18 -4.72 -4.33
C ALA A 47 4.38 -4.84 -5.29
N GLY A 48 5.55 -5.22 -4.77
CA GLY A 48 6.74 -5.42 -5.59
C GLY A 48 6.58 -6.54 -6.62
N MET A 49 6.01 -7.66 -6.23
CA MET A 49 5.71 -8.75 -7.16
C MET A 49 4.68 -8.34 -8.20
N ALA A 50 3.63 -7.65 -7.79
CA ALA A 50 2.59 -7.18 -8.71
C ALA A 50 3.14 -6.19 -9.74
N ALA A 51 4.07 -5.32 -9.33
CA ALA A 51 4.72 -4.39 -10.25
C ALA A 51 5.61 -5.11 -11.27
N ARG A 52 6.37 -6.10 -10.82
CA ARG A 52 7.28 -6.86 -11.69
C ARG A 52 6.59 -7.73 -12.72
N GLU A 53 5.38 -8.15 -12.45
CA GLU A 53 4.57 -8.96 -13.37
C GLU A 53 4.11 -8.18 -14.60
N VAL A 54 4.13 -6.86 -14.55
CA VAL A 54 3.63 -6.02 -15.64
C VAL A 54 4.64 -5.99 -16.80
N PRO A 55 4.21 -6.34 -18.02
CA PRO A 55 5.08 -6.22 -19.19
C PRO A 55 5.51 -4.77 -19.41
N GLY A 56 6.79 -4.57 -19.70
CA GLY A 56 7.38 -3.25 -19.87
C GLY A 56 8.15 -2.77 -18.65
N VAL A 57 7.98 -3.41 -17.49
CA VAL A 57 8.82 -3.17 -16.32
C VAL A 57 10.12 -3.98 -16.48
N TYR A 58 11.25 -3.28 -16.53
CA TYR A 58 12.55 -3.92 -16.61
C TYR A 58 13.03 -4.36 -15.24
N ASP A 59 12.99 -3.45 -14.26
CA ASP A 59 13.42 -3.73 -12.90
C ASP A 59 12.81 -2.69 -11.95
N MET A 60 12.95 -2.94 -10.68
CA MET A 60 12.60 -1.96 -9.67
C MET A 60 13.74 -0.95 -9.53
N GLY A 61 13.37 0.32 -9.37
CA GLY A 61 14.34 1.37 -9.09
C GLY A 61 14.70 1.43 -7.62
N ASN A 62 15.63 2.33 -7.28
CA ASN A 62 15.95 2.60 -5.90
C ASN A 62 14.87 3.51 -5.30
N ALA A 63 14.21 3.02 -4.27
CA ALA A 63 13.20 3.79 -3.59
C ALA A 63 13.88 4.94 -2.83
N VAL A 64 13.47 6.16 -3.18
CA VAL A 64 13.82 7.34 -2.42
C VAL A 64 12.62 7.68 -1.56
N ARG A 65 12.84 7.93 -0.28
CA ARG A 65 11.77 8.32 0.62
C ARG A 65 11.22 9.66 0.16
N ARG A 66 9.99 9.67 -0.32
CA ARG A 66 9.29 10.87 -0.76
C ARG A 66 8.12 11.16 0.17
N ALA A 67 7.70 12.43 0.19
CA ALA A 67 6.47 12.80 0.85
C ALA A 67 5.30 12.19 0.06
N PHE A 68 4.46 11.44 0.74
CA PHE A 68 3.22 10.94 0.16
C PHE A 68 2.22 12.11 0.00
N SER A 69 1.23 11.90 -0.84
CA SER A 69 0.23 12.94 -1.11
C SER A 69 -0.67 13.18 0.12
N ALA A 70 -1.45 14.26 0.06
CA ALA A 70 -2.38 14.62 1.12
C ALA A 70 -3.45 13.54 1.40
N LEU A 71 -3.69 12.62 0.45
CA LEU A 71 -4.63 11.52 0.66
C LEU A 71 -4.16 10.54 1.73
N THR A 72 -2.84 10.34 1.84
CA THR A 72 -2.28 9.42 2.82
C THR A 72 -2.32 9.95 4.24
N ASP A 73 -2.42 11.25 4.42
CA ASP A 73 -2.56 11.87 5.74
C ASP A 73 -3.85 11.47 6.45
N ARG A 74 -4.81 10.92 5.72
CA ARG A 74 -6.07 10.42 6.25
C ARG A 74 -5.98 9.03 6.86
N ILE A 75 -4.87 8.33 6.66
CA ILE A 75 -4.67 6.99 7.22
C ILE A 75 -4.27 7.14 8.69
N PRO A 76 -5.08 6.66 9.64
CA PRO A 76 -4.71 6.74 11.05
C PRO A 76 -3.63 5.71 11.39
N ASN A 77 -2.77 6.06 12.33
CA ASN A 77 -1.72 5.17 12.86
C ASN A 77 -0.82 4.59 11.76
N VAL A 78 -0.33 5.46 10.88
CA VAL A 78 0.45 5.07 9.72
C VAL A 78 1.80 4.48 10.13
N GLN A 79 2.10 3.31 9.58
CA GLN A 79 3.43 2.71 9.59
C GLN A 79 4.03 2.83 8.20
N THR A 80 5.32 3.15 8.12
CA THR A 80 6.02 3.40 6.86
C THR A 80 7.18 2.43 6.69
N ASN A 81 7.30 1.88 5.47
CA ASN A 81 8.42 1.05 5.07
C ASN A 81 8.83 1.46 3.65
N VAL A 82 10.14 1.60 3.41
CA VAL A 82 10.69 1.91 2.10
C VAL A 82 11.83 0.94 1.83
N ALA A 83 11.65 0.03 0.88
CA ALA A 83 12.63 -0.97 0.51
C ALA A 83 12.35 -1.53 -0.89
N GLY A 84 13.41 -1.90 -1.62
CA GLY A 84 13.28 -2.62 -2.87
C GLY A 84 12.49 -1.91 -3.96
N GLY A 85 12.51 -0.59 -3.99
CA GLY A 85 11.73 0.19 -4.95
C GLY A 85 10.28 0.43 -4.55
N ILE A 86 9.87 -0.06 -3.38
CA ILE A 86 8.49 0.08 -2.88
C ILE A 86 8.49 0.87 -1.57
N GLY A 87 7.69 1.92 -1.52
CA GLY A 87 7.36 2.62 -0.30
C GLY A 87 5.92 2.30 0.11
N VAL A 88 5.70 2.01 1.38
CA VAL A 88 4.38 1.67 1.91
C VAL A 88 4.06 2.56 3.10
N GLN A 89 2.88 3.16 3.07
CA GLN A 89 2.24 3.71 4.25
C GLN A 89 0.98 2.92 4.52
N LYS A 90 0.86 2.38 5.71
CA LYS A 90 -0.22 1.46 6.05
C LYS A 90 -0.84 1.83 7.38
N GLY A 91 -2.15 1.86 7.43
CA GLY A 91 -2.95 1.87 8.65
C GLY A 91 -3.58 0.50 8.89
N GLU A 92 -4.62 0.45 9.70
CA GLU A 92 -5.32 -0.79 10.02
C GLU A 92 -6.17 -1.32 8.86
N THR A 93 -6.74 -0.44 8.05
CA THR A 93 -7.68 -0.79 6.98
C THR A 93 -7.28 -0.27 5.62
N GLN A 94 -6.29 0.60 5.54
CA GLN A 94 -5.90 1.30 4.32
C GLN A 94 -4.40 1.25 4.09
N ALA A 95 -3.99 1.34 2.84
CA ALA A 95 -2.59 1.42 2.45
C ALA A 95 -2.41 2.39 1.29
N ALA A 96 -1.26 3.05 1.27
CA ALA A 96 -0.78 3.86 0.16
C ALA A 96 0.59 3.36 -0.28
N ILE A 97 0.80 3.28 -1.58
CA ILE A 97 1.98 2.65 -2.16
C ILE A 97 2.70 3.65 -3.05
N GLU A 98 4.03 3.66 -2.96
CA GLU A 98 4.89 4.35 -3.91
C GLU A 98 5.80 3.32 -4.58
N VAL A 99 5.83 3.34 -5.90
CA VAL A 99 6.59 2.38 -6.71
C VAL A 99 7.62 3.13 -7.52
N THR A 100 8.86 2.70 -7.45
CA THR A 100 9.95 3.23 -8.28
C THR A 100 10.41 2.13 -9.23
N VAL A 101 10.34 2.38 -10.52
CA VAL A 101 10.61 1.38 -11.55
C VAL A 101 11.54 1.93 -12.63
N VAL A 102 12.21 1.00 -13.29
CA VAL A 102 12.90 1.19 -14.56
C VAL A 102 12.09 0.47 -15.63
N VAL A 103 11.79 1.14 -16.72
CA VAL A 103 10.99 0.57 -17.82
C VAL A 103 11.84 0.26 -19.02
N GLU A 104 11.34 -0.62 -19.89
CA GLU A 104 11.97 -0.90 -21.18
C GLU A 104 11.77 0.27 -22.14
N TYR A 105 12.80 0.53 -22.95
CA TYR A 105 12.70 1.52 -24.04
C TYR A 105 11.62 1.12 -25.06
N GLY A 106 10.85 2.08 -25.47
CA GLY A 106 9.81 1.89 -26.47
C GLY A 106 8.43 1.56 -25.93
N VAL A 107 8.28 1.32 -24.63
CA VAL A 107 6.97 1.11 -24.05
C VAL A 107 6.27 2.43 -23.75
N SER A 108 4.95 2.39 -23.69
CA SER A 108 4.17 3.54 -23.22
C SER A 108 4.25 3.60 -21.70
N ILE A 109 4.90 4.62 -21.19
CA ILE A 109 5.03 4.81 -19.72
C ILE A 109 3.64 4.98 -19.08
N VAL A 110 2.73 5.67 -19.76
CA VAL A 110 1.36 5.86 -19.26
C VAL A 110 0.64 4.52 -19.12
N GLU A 111 0.72 3.67 -20.13
CA GLU A 111 0.07 2.36 -20.11
C GLU A 111 0.69 1.41 -19.08
N VAL A 112 2.03 1.39 -19.00
CA VAL A 112 2.75 0.58 -18.00
C VAL A 112 2.40 1.04 -16.60
N SER A 113 2.39 2.35 -16.36
CA SER A 113 2.04 2.90 -15.05
C SER A 113 0.62 2.55 -14.63
N ASN A 114 -0.33 2.65 -15.55
CA ASN A 114 -1.71 2.31 -15.27
C ASN A 114 -1.88 0.80 -15.01
N ALA A 115 -1.14 -0.04 -15.72
CA ALA A 115 -1.14 -1.48 -15.51
C ALA A 115 -0.54 -1.86 -14.16
N ILE A 116 0.55 -1.22 -13.76
CA ILE A 116 1.16 -1.40 -12.43
C ILE A 116 0.15 -1.03 -11.33
N ARG A 117 -0.46 0.13 -11.45
CA ARG A 117 -1.43 0.62 -10.48
C ARG A 117 -2.58 -0.35 -10.31
N ARG A 118 -3.17 -0.77 -11.42
CA ARG A 118 -4.28 -1.71 -11.43
C ARG A 118 -3.89 -3.05 -10.82
N ASN A 119 -2.75 -3.59 -11.20
CA ASN A 119 -2.28 -4.90 -10.71
C ASN A 119 -1.99 -4.85 -9.20
N ILE A 120 -1.36 -3.78 -8.73
CA ILE A 120 -1.10 -3.60 -7.29
C ILE A 120 -2.40 -3.52 -6.50
N ILE A 121 -3.36 -2.72 -6.95
CA ILE A 121 -4.64 -2.57 -6.27
C ILE A 121 -5.36 -3.91 -6.20
N GLU A 122 -5.48 -4.63 -7.31
CA GLU A 122 -6.15 -5.92 -7.37
C GLU A 122 -5.49 -6.95 -6.47
N GLN A 123 -4.18 -7.09 -6.55
CA GLN A 123 -3.44 -8.08 -5.76
C GLN A 123 -3.50 -7.76 -4.26
N LEU A 124 -3.29 -6.52 -3.89
CA LEU A 124 -3.31 -6.13 -2.49
C LEU A 124 -4.70 -6.24 -1.87
N GLU A 125 -5.71 -5.75 -2.55
CA GLU A 125 -7.08 -5.78 -2.00
C GLU A 125 -7.60 -7.21 -1.90
N MET A 126 -7.26 -8.06 -2.87
CA MET A 126 -7.67 -9.46 -2.87
C MET A 126 -6.97 -10.27 -1.76
N THR A 127 -5.67 -10.05 -1.55
CA THR A 127 -4.89 -10.87 -0.62
C THR A 127 -4.91 -10.36 0.82
N THR A 128 -5.00 -9.05 1.02
CA THR A 128 -4.91 -8.45 2.35
C THR A 128 -6.22 -7.91 2.88
N GLY A 129 -7.18 -7.64 2.01
CA GLY A 129 -8.41 -6.97 2.40
C GLY A 129 -8.24 -5.48 2.74
N LEU A 130 -7.03 -4.92 2.60
CA LEU A 130 -6.80 -3.50 2.79
C LEU A 130 -7.37 -2.71 1.61
N GLU A 131 -7.87 -1.52 1.88
CA GLU A 131 -8.22 -0.57 0.83
C GLU A 131 -6.96 0.17 0.39
N VAL A 132 -6.62 0.09 -0.89
CA VAL A 132 -5.49 0.83 -1.46
C VAL A 132 -5.98 2.20 -1.90
N VAL A 133 -5.61 3.23 -1.16
CA VAL A 133 -6.12 4.59 -1.38
C VAL A 133 -5.29 5.36 -2.41
N GLU A 134 -4.05 4.96 -2.64
CA GLU A 134 -3.15 5.66 -3.54
C GLU A 134 -2.04 4.72 -4.01
N VAL A 135 -1.73 4.76 -5.29
CA VAL A 135 -0.54 4.14 -5.87
C VAL A 135 0.14 5.17 -6.75
N ASN A 136 1.30 5.63 -6.33
CA ASN A 136 2.14 6.56 -7.09
C ASN A 136 3.29 5.80 -7.72
N ILE A 137 3.56 6.11 -8.98
CA ILE A 137 4.60 5.44 -9.76
C ILE A 137 5.62 6.46 -10.21
N ASN A 138 6.88 6.16 -9.92
CA ASN A 138 8.00 6.98 -10.28
C ASN A 138 8.89 6.19 -11.23
N VAL A 139 9.01 6.64 -12.46
CA VAL A 139 9.88 6.03 -13.46
C VAL A 139 11.20 6.79 -13.43
N THR A 140 12.25 6.12 -12.98
CA THR A 140 13.55 6.76 -12.74
C THR A 140 14.56 6.53 -13.85
N ASP A 141 14.33 5.52 -14.69
CA ASP A 141 15.25 5.20 -15.76
C ASP A 141 14.54 4.41 -16.86
N VAL A 142 15.17 4.34 -18.02
CA VAL A 142 14.75 3.54 -19.16
C VAL A 142 15.90 2.63 -19.54
N HIS A 143 15.63 1.33 -19.59
CA HIS A 143 16.61 0.35 -20.05
C HIS A 143 16.71 0.40 -21.57
N LEU A 144 17.89 0.80 -22.08
CA LEU A 144 18.15 0.90 -23.50
C LEU A 144 18.61 -0.44 -24.07
N PRO A 145 18.29 -0.78 -25.33
CA PRO A 145 18.69 -2.08 -25.90
C PRO A 145 20.21 -2.29 -25.94
N ASP A 146 20.98 -1.22 -26.00
CA ASP A 146 22.44 -1.28 -26.09
C ASP A 146 23.14 -1.42 -24.75
N ASP A 147 22.43 -1.23 -23.63
CA ASP A 147 23.05 -1.27 -22.30
C ASP A 147 23.60 -2.65 -21.95
N ASP A 148 22.96 -3.71 -22.39
CA ASP A 148 23.43 -5.08 -22.15
C ASP A 148 24.61 -5.46 -23.04
N SER A 149 24.71 -4.91 -24.25
CA SER A 149 25.82 -5.17 -25.15
C SER A 149 27.11 -4.51 -24.68
N ASP A 150 27.02 -3.31 -24.13
CA ASP A 150 28.19 -2.61 -23.59
C ASP A 150 28.80 -3.36 -22.40
N ASN A 151 27.98 -3.94 -21.57
CA ASN A 151 28.45 -4.75 -20.45
C ASN A 151 29.12 -6.07 -20.91
N SER A 152 28.62 -6.68 -21.98
CA SER A 152 29.21 -7.90 -22.49
C SER A 152 30.56 -7.65 -23.20
N GLU A 153 30.68 -6.54 -23.94
CA GLU A 153 31.94 -6.15 -24.57
C GLU A 153 33.00 -5.79 -23.52
N ALA A 154 32.65 -5.12 -22.45
CA ALA A 154 33.57 -4.80 -21.37
C ALA A 154 34.08 -6.03 -20.64
N ALA A 155 33.30 -7.11 -20.57
CA ALA A 155 33.70 -8.37 -19.99
C ALA A 155 34.65 -9.17 -20.91
N ASP A 156 34.47 -9.07 -22.21
CA ASP A 156 35.29 -9.77 -23.20
C ASP A 156 36.67 -9.14 -23.40
N LEU A 157 36.85 -7.88 -23.02
CA LEU A 157 38.12 -7.17 -23.17
C LEU A 157 39.09 -7.43 -22.00
N LYS A 158 38.75 -8.25 -21.10
CA LYS A 158 39.64 -8.72 -20.03
C LYS A 158 40.20 -10.11 -20.30
#